data_c84e3205c07277eb4ddebe065b48fe77
#
_entry.id   c84e3205c07277eb4ddebe065b48fe77
#
_cell.length_a   1.000
_cell.length_b   1.000
_cell.length_c   1.000
_cell.angle_alpha   90.00
_cell.angle_beta   90.00
_cell.angle_gamma   90.00
#
_symmetry.space_group_name_H-M   'P 1'
#
loop_
_entity.id
_entity.type
_entity.pdbx_description
1 polymer ?
#
loop_
_entity_poly.entity_id
_entity_poly.type
_entity_poly.pdbx_seq_one_letter_code
_entity_poly.pdbx_strand_id
1 'polypeptide(L)'
;MRPATRGLLCAGYVAVTFLAFPHPIGDRVLDLGCVLAWGSPALLLLALGGLSPARAGQIAFAAAFAAHALILHWIYIVTVVYGGAPPIAGVLGPAGLGAYAAAFTGALGAAWAWLDRRGSASPFAAAALWAALDHLRSFALSGFPWATLGYAQHHNPALLALAPYTGVYGLSFVTVLGGAALARVVVDARARRRPGPSAWAALATVAIVHMAGLGVGAADDAESGLETVRVAVLQGNIDQGVKWSPARAGAILDVYEDLTRRAAADGARIVVWPETAVPGGIDPDAPPAPRLAALARETGALLVLGAVGLEYDGGPRPARFYDSAFLLGPAGGFAGRYDKAHLVPFGEYVPLRDLLGRVFVAIARGMATVGVTPGDGPRALDFAVPGSASKRVSAGVPICYELLFPDLMRRFVDDGAQVLFAITNDAWYGRTGAPYQFLAITALRSAESRVWTARAANTGVSAIIDARGRIRSQTRIFERARLVADLPLRPAPIGGSFYTRYGDVFAWGCWAGAAVLGLRAFSRGRSARSGPARRKRAARHE
;
A
#
# COMPACT_ATOMS: atom_id res chain seq x y z
N MET A 1 34.41 9.84 9.54
CA MET A 1 34.02 10.13 8.14
C MET A 1 33.98 11.64 7.91
N ARG A 2 34.48 12.14 6.75
CA ARG A 2 34.46 13.57 6.41
C ARG A 2 33.01 14.05 6.17
N PRO A 3 32.62 15.31 6.55
CA PRO A 3 31.26 15.82 6.35
C PRO A 3 30.78 15.74 4.89
N ALA A 4 31.64 16.08 3.93
CA ALA A 4 31.32 15.99 2.50
C ALA A 4 30.96 14.56 2.05
N THR A 5 31.70 13.55 2.49
CA THR A 5 31.39 12.15 2.19
C THR A 5 30.03 11.73 2.77
N ARG A 6 29.70 12.21 3.98
CA ARG A 6 28.39 11.95 4.59
C ARG A 6 27.27 12.63 3.80
N GLY A 7 27.46 13.87 3.37
CA GLY A 7 26.52 14.58 2.50
C GLY A 7 26.25 13.83 1.20
N LEU A 8 27.30 13.32 0.53
CA LEU A 8 27.16 12.50 -0.69
C LEU A 8 26.39 11.20 -0.44
N LEU A 9 26.62 10.53 0.70
CA LEU A 9 25.87 9.31 1.05
C LEU A 9 24.39 9.62 1.32
N CYS A 10 24.07 10.74 1.98
CA CYS A 10 22.69 11.19 2.18
C CYS A 10 22.03 11.56 0.85
N ALA A 11 22.69 12.28 -0.03
CA ALA A 11 22.19 12.61 -1.36
C ALA A 11 21.97 11.34 -2.20
N GLY A 12 22.90 10.39 -2.15
CA GLY A 12 22.74 9.08 -2.77
C GLY A 12 21.56 8.30 -2.21
N TYR A 13 21.35 8.31 -0.89
CA TYR A 13 20.17 7.72 -0.26
C TYR A 13 18.87 8.34 -0.79
N VAL A 14 18.78 9.67 -0.86
CA VAL A 14 17.61 10.37 -1.38
C VAL A 14 17.33 9.96 -2.82
N ALA A 15 18.33 10.02 -3.68
CA ALA A 15 18.19 9.67 -5.10
C ALA A 15 17.81 8.20 -5.30
N VAL A 16 18.49 7.28 -4.63
CA VAL A 16 18.24 5.84 -4.74
C VAL A 16 16.87 5.47 -4.18
N THR A 17 16.47 6.07 -3.04
CA THR A 17 15.14 5.83 -2.45
C THR A 17 14.03 6.35 -3.36
N PHE A 18 14.19 7.55 -3.93
CA PHE A 18 13.23 8.10 -4.89
C PHE A 18 13.10 7.19 -6.12
N LEU A 19 14.21 6.82 -6.76
CA LEU A 19 14.25 6.00 -7.97
C LEU A 19 13.87 4.52 -7.74
N ALA A 20 13.82 4.07 -6.47
CA ALA A 20 13.34 2.73 -6.13
C ALA A 20 11.81 2.58 -6.25
N PHE A 21 11.08 3.66 -6.41
CA PHE A 21 9.63 3.62 -6.67
C PHE A 21 9.33 3.98 -8.11
N PRO A 22 8.20 3.50 -8.68
CA PRO A 22 7.82 3.80 -10.05
C PRO A 22 7.60 5.29 -10.30
N HIS A 23 8.14 5.78 -11.43
CA HIS A 23 7.94 7.16 -11.90
C HIS A 23 7.72 7.18 -13.41
N PRO A 24 6.78 8.00 -13.95
CA PRO A 24 6.64 8.19 -15.38
C PRO A 24 7.78 9.04 -15.94
N ILE A 25 8.34 8.64 -17.08
CA ILE A 25 9.30 9.40 -17.87
C ILE A 25 8.79 9.39 -19.31
N GLY A 26 8.12 10.47 -19.73
CA GLY A 26 7.38 10.49 -20.98
C GLY A 26 6.29 9.42 -20.99
N ASP A 27 6.26 8.58 -22.02
CA ASP A 27 5.30 7.48 -22.17
C ASP A 27 5.75 6.17 -21.50
N ARG A 28 6.89 6.18 -20.83
CA ARG A 28 7.46 5.00 -20.16
C ARG A 28 7.40 5.16 -18.65
N VAL A 29 7.43 4.03 -17.94
CA VAL A 29 7.56 3.99 -16.49
C VAL A 29 8.95 3.52 -16.14
N LEU A 30 9.68 4.33 -15.41
CA LEU A 30 10.92 3.93 -14.78
C LEU A 30 10.59 3.22 -13.47
N ASP A 31 10.91 1.95 -13.39
CA ASP A 31 10.71 1.11 -12.22
C ASP A 31 11.98 0.29 -11.96
N LEU A 32 12.81 0.80 -11.07
CA LEU A 32 14.10 0.24 -10.73
C LEU A 32 14.12 -0.37 -9.31
N GLY A 33 12.96 -0.55 -8.70
CA GLY A 33 12.82 -0.96 -7.30
C GLY A 33 13.56 -2.24 -6.97
N CYS A 34 13.40 -3.27 -7.78
CA CYS A 34 14.05 -4.57 -7.55
C CYS A 34 15.59 -4.50 -7.41
N VAL A 35 16.21 -3.49 -8.01
CA VAL A 35 17.66 -3.29 -7.98
C VAL A 35 18.06 -2.21 -6.98
N LEU A 36 17.42 -1.05 -7.04
CA LEU A 36 17.87 0.12 -6.28
C LEU A 36 17.46 0.08 -4.80
N ALA A 37 16.36 -0.58 -4.46
CA ALA A 37 15.87 -0.61 -3.07
C ALA A 37 16.90 -1.15 -2.07
N TRP A 38 17.80 -2.04 -2.50
CA TRP A 38 18.90 -2.57 -1.67
C TRP A 38 19.93 -1.50 -1.31
N GLY A 39 20.13 -0.53 -2.19
CA GLY A 39 21.06 0.58 -1.99
C GLY A 39 20.59 1.59 -0.95
N SER A 40 19.27 1.77 -0.81
CA SER A 40 18.68 2.73 0.13
C SER A 40 19.14 2.50 1.58
N PRO A 41 18.91 1.34 2.24
CA PRO A 41 19.39 1.10 3.59
C PRO A 41 20.93 1.07 3.67
N ALA A 42 21.63 0.61 2.63
CA ALA A 42 23.10 0.60 2.62
C ALA A 42 23.68 2.01 2.75
N LEU A 43 23.21 2.94 1.91
CA LEU A 43 23.69 4.33 1.90
C LEU A 43 23.34 5.05 3.19
N LEU A 44 22.12 4.85 3.71
CA LEU A 44 21.70 5.43 4.98
C LEU A 44 22.60 4.97 6.13
N LEU A 45 22.76 3.66 6.30
CA LEU A 45 23.55 3.10 7.41
C LEU A 45 25.04 3.51 7.32
N LEU A 46 25.61 3.60 6.11
CA LEU A 46 26.95 4.15 5.91
C LEU A 46 27.03 5.62 6.33
N ALA A 47 26.01 6.44 6.00
CA ALA A 47 25.99 7.84 6.40
C ALA A 47 25.92 8.03 7.92
N LEU A 48 25.24 7.13 8.64
CA LEU A 48 25.04 7.21 10.09
C LEU A 48 26.25 6.72 10.90
N GLY A 49 27.22 6.03 10.28
CA GLY A 49 28.39 5.46 10.97
C GLY A 49 29.15 6.45 11.85
N GLY A 50 29.41 6.06 13.12
CA GLY A 50 30.18 6.82 14.10
C GLY A 50 29.49 8.03 14.71
N LEU A 51 28.19 8.24 14.45
CA LEU A 51 27.42 9.35 15.01
C LEU A 51 26.89 9.05 16.42
N SER A 52 26.56 10.11 17.17
CA SER A 52 25.74 9.97 18.39
C SER A 52 24.28 9.64 17.98
N PRO A 53 23.49 8.98 18.85
CA PRO A 53 22.10 8.65 18.55
C PRO A 53 21.28 9.86 18.12
N ALA A 54 21.39 10.99 18.81
CA ALA A 54 20.66 12.21 18.45
C ALA A 54 21.02 12.72 17.04
N ARG A 55 22.33 12.80 16.72
CA ARG A 55 22.77 13.23 15.39
C ARG A 55 22.42 12.24 14.30
N ALA A 56 22.49 10.95 14.57
CA ALA A 56 22.08 9.91 13.62
C ALA A 56 20.58 10.01 13.31
N GLY A 57 19.75 10.21 14.35
CA GLY A 57 18.32 10.45 14.19
C GLY A 57 18.02 11.70 13.36
N GLN A 58 18.68 12.81 13.63
CA GLN A 58 18.50 14.07 12.89
C GLN A 58 18.87 13.92 11.40
N ILE A 59 20.02 13.29 11.10
CA ILE A 59 20.48 13.09 9.72
C ILE A 59 19.59 12.09 9.00
N ALA A 60 19.19 10.99 9.64
CA ALA A 60 18.27 10.03 9.08
C ALA A 60 16.90 10.67 8.77
N PHE A 61 16.38 11.48 9.71
CA PHE A 61 15.16 12.24 9.51
C PHE A 61 15.27 13.18 8.31
N ALA A 62 16.33 14.02 8.25
CA ALA A 62 16.48 15.00 7.17
C ALA A 62 16.62 14.34 5.80
N ALA A 63 17.40 13.27 5.69
CA ALA A 63 17.55 12.52 4.44
C ALA A 63 16.24 11.83 4.02
N ALA A 64 15.56 11.19 4.97
CA ALA A 64 14.27 10.54 4.71
C ALA A 64 13.17 11.56 4.38
N PHE A 65 13.16 12.72 5.03
CA PHE A 65 12.24 13.80 4.71
C PHE A 65 12.37 14.23 3.26
N ALA A 66 13.60 14.48 2.79
CA ALA A 66 13.84 14.83 1.40
C ALA A 66 13.37 13.73 0.43
N ALA A 67 13.68 12.46 0.72
CA ALA A 67 13.27 11.33 -0.11
C ALA A 67 11.73 11.19 -0.18
N HIS A 68 11.05 11.23 0.98
CA HIS A 68 9.60 11.08 1.03
C HIS A 68 8.87 12.29 0.45
N ALA A 69 9.35 13.53 0.67
CA ALA A 69 8.77 14.72 0.05
C ALA A 69 8.82 14.65 -1.49
N LEU A 70 9.93 14.11 -2.05
CA LEU A 70 10.04 13.86 -3.48
C LEU A 70 9.10 12.75 -3.96
N ILE A 71 9.00 11.63 -3.23
CA ILE A 71 8.08 10.53 -3.60
C ILE A 71 6.63 11.01 -3.55
N LEU A 72 6.27 11.83 -2.57
CA LEU A 72 4.91 12.30 -2.30
C LEU A 72 4.56 13.62 -3.00
N HIS A 73 5.39 14.12 -3.94
CA HIS A 73 5.14 15.38 -4.65
C HIS A 73 3.76 15.43 -5.32
N TRP A 74 3.19 14.27 -5.67
CA TRP A 74 1.86 14.16 -6.27
C TRP A 74 0.73 14.69 -5.37
N ILE A 75 0.94 14.80 -4.06
CA ILE A 75 -0.02 15.40 -3.12
C ILE A 75 -0.29 16.87 -3.48
N TYR A 76 0.68 17.56 -4.10
CA TYR A 76 0.45 18.91 -4.64
C TYR A 76 -0.70 18.91 -5.66
N ILE A 77 -0.74 17.93 -6.54
CA ILE A 77 -1.82 17.81 -7.54
C ILE A 77 -3.17 17.60 -6.85
N VAL A 78 -3.20 16.69 -5.86
CA VAL A 78 -4.43 16.39 -5.09
C VAL A 78 -4.95 17.65 -4.39
N THR A 79 -4.07 18.39 -3.70
CA THR A 79 -4.47 19.50 -2.84
C THR A 79 -4.74 20.80 -3.61
N VAL A 80 -3.90 21.12 -4.58
CA VAL A 80 -3.98 22.41 -5.30
C VAL A 80 -4.81 22.29 -6.57
N VAL A 81 -4.48 21.32 -7.44
CA VAL A 81 -5.12 21.25 -8.77
C VAL A 81 -6.58 20.83 -8.64
N TYR A 82 -6.84 19.77 -7.88
CA TYR A 82 -8.20 19.22 -7.73
C TYR A 82 -8.89 19.69 -6.44
N GLY A 83 -8.15 19.87 -5.35
CA GLY A 83 -8.70 20.33 -4.07
C GLY A 83 -8.93 21.84 -4.01
N GLY A 84 -8.39 22.62 -4.96
CA GLY A 84 -8.54 24.09 -5.00
C GLY A 84 -7.91 24.83 -3.81
N ALA A 85 -6.99 24.17 -3.08
CA ALA A 85 -6.28 24.78 -1.97
C ALA A 85 -5.22 25.77 -2.46
N PRO A 86 -4.83 26.77 -1.66
CA PRO A 86 -3.73 27.67 -2.00
C PRO A 86 -2.43 26.91 -2.27
N PRO A 87 -1.53 27.38 -3.17
CA PRO A 87 -0.27 26.72 -3.51
C PRO A 87 0.60 26.36 -2.31
N ILE A 88 0.57 27.17 -1.26
CA ILE A 88 1.30 26.90 -0.02
C ILE A 88 0.85 25.59 0.66
N ALA A 89 -0.44 25.27 0.62
CA ALA A 89 -0.96 24.02 1.15
C ALA A 89 -0.46 22.82 0.33
N GLY A 90 -0.28 23.00 -0.99
CA GLY A 90 0.31 21.99 -1.87
C GLY A 90 1.78 21.68 -1.58
N VAL A 91 2.51 22.60 -0.98
CA VAL A 91 3.89 22.39 -0.50
C VAL A 91 3.88 21.79 0.91
N LEU A 92 3.02 22.30 1.79
CA LEU A 92 2.94 21.84 3.18
C LEU A 92 2.39 20.42 3.30
N GLY A 93 1.49 19.99 2.41
CA GLY A 93 0.94 18.62 2.40
C GLY A 93 2.02 17.54 2.23
N PRO A 94 2.77 17.53 1.11
CA PRO A 94 3.90 16.61 0.90
C PRO A 94 4.95 16.74 2.00
N ALA A 95 5.25 17.95 2.47
CA ALA A 95 6.19 18.20 3.55
C ALA A 95 5.71 17.57 4.88
N GLY A 96 4.44 17.75 5.24
CA GLY A 96 3.85 17.19 6.45
C GLY A 96 3.87 15.67 6.45
N LEU A 97 3.41 15.04 5.36
CA LEU A 97 3.43 13.58 5.21
C LEU A 97 4.86 13.05 5.06
N GLY A 98 5.73 13.78 4.38
CA GLY A 98 7.16 13.47 4.32
C GLY A 98 7.83 13.51 5.70
N ALA A 99 7.51 14.51 6.54
CA ALA A 99 7.98 14.60 7.91
C ALA A 99 7.44 13.46 8.79
N TYR A 100 6.16 13.12 8.64
CA TYR A 100 5.56 11.97 9.31
C TYR A 100 6.33 10.68 8.99
N ALA A 101 6.53 10.37 7.71
CA ALA A 101 7.26 9.16 7.29
C ALA A 101 8.74 9.20 7.75
N ALA A 102 9.39 10.36 7.67
CA ALA A 102 10.77 10.57 8.08
C ALA A 102 10.99 10.41 9.59
N ALA A 103 9.97 10.65 10.42
CA ALA A 103 10.08 10.47 11.86
C ALA A 103 10.41 9.01 12.23
N PHE A 104 9.86 8.03 11.54
CA PHE A 104 10.17 6.61 11.74
C PHE A 104 11.60 6.29 11.31
N THR A 105 12.07 6.83 10.19
CA THR A 105 13.47 6.67 9.76
C THR A 105 14.44 7.41 10.70
N GLY A 106 14.04 8.55 11.26
CA GLY A 106 14.78 9.24 12.29
C GLY A 106 14.93 8.40 13.56
N ALA A 107 13.83 7.77 14.01
CA ALA A 107 13.84 6.85 15.14
C ALA A 107 14.75 5.63 14.88
N LEU A 108 14.68 5.06 13.65
CA LEU A 108 15.61 4.02 13.20
C LEU A 108 17.06 4.47 13.35
N GLY A 109 17.40 5.65 12.83
CA GLY A 109 18.78 6.16 12.87
C GLY A 109 19.30 6.33 14.29
N ALA A 110 18.47 6.84 15.18
CA ALA A 110 18.81 6.99 16.61
C ALA A 110 19.00 5.62 17.30
N ALA A 111 18.07 4.69 17.08
CA ALA A 111 18.14 3.35 17.65
C ALA A 111 19.35 2.57 17.10
N TRP A 112 19.60 2.63 15.79
CA TRP A 112 20.76 2.02 15.15
C TRP A 112 22.08 2.51 15.75
N ALA A 113 22.29 3.84 15.83
CA ALA A 113 23.51 4.41 16.39
C ALA A 113 23.66 4.09 17.88
N TRP A 114 22.56 3.96 18.62
CA TRP A 114 22.57 3.54 20.00
C TRP A 114 23.02 2.09 20.17
N LEU A 115 22.56 1.17 19.29
CA LEU A 115 23.00 -0.23 19.25
C LEU A 115 24.47 -0.34 18.82
N ASP A 116 24.90 0.43 17.80
CA ASP A 116 26.26 0.42 17.25
C ASP A 116 27.28 0.79 18.32
N ARG A 117 27.02 1.86 19.08
CA ARG A 117 27.89 2.29 20.18
C ARG A 117 28.00 1.27 21.33
N ARG A 118 27.11 0.27 21.38
CA ARG A 118 27.10 -0.82 22.35
C ARG A 118 27.58 -2.16 21.80
N GLY A 119 28.08 -2.15 20.54
CA GLY A 119 28.54 -3.35 19.87
C GLY A 119 27.42 -4.39 19.62
N SER A 120 26.17 -3.91 19.51
CA SER A 120 24.98 -4.74 19.28
C SER A 120 24.37 -4.53 17.89
N ALA A 121 24.94 -3.65 17.08
CA ALA A 121 24.51 -3.43 15.71
C ALA A 121 24.88 -4.62 14.82
N SER A 122 23.91 -5.08 14.03
CA SER A 122 24.09 -6.13 13.02
C SER A 122 23.12 -5.91 11.85
N PRO A 123 23.35 -6.49 10.68
CA PRO A 123 22.39 -6.41 9.59
C PRO A 123 20.97 -6.86 10.00
N PHE A 124 20.85 -7.90 10.80
CA PHE A 124 19.56 -8.38 11.33
C PHE A 124 18.89 -7.37 12.27
N ALA A 125 19.67 -6.66 13.09
CA ALA A 125 19.14 -5.59 13.95
C ALA A 125 18.58 -4.42 13.14
N ALA A 126 19.26 -4.02 12.06
CA ALA A 126 18.78 -2.99 11.15
C ALA A 126 17.48 -3.42 10.46
N ALA A 127 17.42 -4.65 9.95
CA ALA A 127 16.26 -5.20 9.27
C ALA A 127 15.04 -5.31 10.20
N ALA A 128 15.24 -5.82 11.43
CA ALA A 128 14.16 -5.94 12.41
C ALA A 128 13.61 -4.57 12.85
N LEU A 129 14.50 -3.60 13.14
CA LEU A 129 14.10 -2.23 13.48
C LEU A 129 13.33 -1.57 12.34
N TRP A 130 13.79 -1.73 11.10
CA TRP A 130 13.12 -1.14 9.94
C TRP A 130 11.72 -1.74 9.74
N ALA A 131 11.60 -3.08 9.71
CA ALA A 131 10.32 -3.75 9.54
C ALA A 131 9.33 -3.42 10.67
N ALA A 132 9.81 -3.33 11.92
CA ALA A 132 8.99 -2.91 13.06
C ALA A 132 8.49 -1.47 12.90
N LEU A 133 9.33 -0.53 12.44
CA LEU A 133 8.94 0.86 12.23
C LEU A 133 8.06 1.06 10.99
N ASP A 134 8.25 0.28 9.91
CA ASP A 134 7.31 0.23 8.78
C ASP A 134 5.93 -0.25 9.25
N HIS A 135 5.88 -1.28 10.11
CA HIS A 135 4.64 -1.75 10.72
C HIS A 135 3.98 -0.68 11.61
N LEU A 136 4.75 -0.01 12.49
CA LEU A 136 4.20 1.09 13.30
C LEU A 136 3.59 2.20 12.44
N ARG A 137 4.23 2.53 11.32
CA ARG A 137 3.76 3.56 10.38
C ARG A 137 2.45 3.18 9.69
N SER A 138 2.09 1.89 9.64
CA SER A 138 0.84 1.45 9.00
C SER A 138 -0.41 1.75 9.83
N PHE A 139 -0.28 2.06 11.13
CA PHE A 139 -1.43 2.37 12.00
C PHE A 139 -1.24 3.59 12.90
N ALA A 140 -0.03 4.10 13.13
CA ALA A 140 0.18 5.28 13.93
C ALA A 140 -0.52 6.51 13.31
N LEU A 141 -1.31 7.25 14.12
CA LEU A 141 -2.07 8.43 13.66
C LEU A 141 -2.93 8.15 12.41
N SER A 142 -3.73 7.07 12.43
CA SER A 142 -4.50 6.49 11.33
C SER A 142 -3.70 5.78 10.25
N GLY A 143 -2.37 5.87 10.26
CA GLY A 143 -1.48 5.17 9.34
C GLY A 143 -1.33 5.83 7.97
N PHE A 144 -0.10 5.79 7.44
CA PHE A 144 0.20 6.12 6.05
C PHE A 144 1.37 5.27 5.55
N PRO A 145 1.14 4.00 5.18
CA PRO A 145 2.20 3.07 4.77
C PRO A 145 2.64 3.25 3.30
N TRP A 146 2.35 4.38 2.66
CA TRP A 146 2.88 4.69 1.33
C TRP A 146 4.41 4.68 1.34
N ALA A 147 5.04 4.22 0.27
CA ALA A 147 6.49 4.11 0.14
C ALA A 147 7.17 3.21 1.20
N THR A 148 6.48 2.21 1.75
CA THR A 148 7.12 1.10 2.47
C THR A 148 8.09 0.39 1.54
N LEU A 149 9.33 0.15 1.99
CA LEU A 149 10.42 -0.29 1.11
C LEU A 149 10.12 -1.63 0.42
N GLY A 150 9.33 -2.50 1.06
CA GLY A 150 8.90 -3.77 0.48
C GLY A 150 8.10 -3.62 -0.81
N TYR A 151 7.37 -2.52 -1.02
CA TYR A 151 6.64 -2.27 -2.26
C TYR A 151 7.55 -2.08 -3.48
N ALA A 152 8.78 -1.62 -3.28
CA ALA A 152 9.77 -1.52 -4.34
C ALA A 152 10.17 -2.90 -4.91
N GLN A 153 9.81 -3.99 -4.24
CA GLN A 153 10.12 -5.37 -4.66
C GLN A 153 8.95 -6.06 -5.40
N HIS A 154 7.93 -5.33 -5.82
CA HIS A 154 6.72 -5.90 -6.44
C HIS A 154 6.96 -6.63 -7.77
N HIS A 155 8.10 -6.44 -8.42
CA HIS A 155 8.55 -7.20 -9.58
C HIS A 155 9.59 -8.29 -9.24
N ASN A 156 9.89 -8.51 -7.96
CA ASN A 156 10.83 -9.55 -7.53
C ASN A 156 10.07 -10.84 -7.16
N PRO A 157 9.97 -11.84 -8.04
CA PRO A 157 9.16 -13.04 -7.81
C PRO A 157 9.65 -13.86 -6.62
N ALA A 158 10.97 -13.82 -6.34
CA ALA A 158 11.55 -14.52 -5.20
C ALA A 158 11.08 -13.93 -3.87
N LEU A 159 11.00 -12.60 -3.77
CA LEU A 159 10.52 -11.93 -2.56
C LEU A 159 8.99 -11.93 -2.46
N LEU A 160 8.26 -11.84 -3.57
CA LEU A 160 6.81 -11.99 -3.57
C LEU A 160 6.35 -13.33 -2.99
N ALA A 161 7.14 -14.39 -3.13
CA ALA A 161 6.86 -15.68 -2.51
C ALA A 161 6.86 -15.66 -0.97
N LEU A 162 7.44 -14.63 -0.33
CA LEU A 162 7.38 -14.42 1.12
C LEU A 162 6.09 -13.73 1.57
N ALA A 163 5.48 -12.93 0.70
CA ALA A 163 4.34 -12.09 1.07
C ALA A 163 3.19 -12.88 1.74
N PRO A 164 2.84 -14.11 1.31
CA PRO A 164 1.81 -14.92 1.96
C PRO A 164 2.11 -15.34 3.40
N TYR A 165 3.34 -15.19 3.86
CA TYR A 165 3.77 -15.57 5.21
C TYR A 165 4.09 -14.38 6.10
N THR A 166 4.60 -13.31 5.53
CA THR A 166 5.21 -12.21 6.27
C THR A 166 4.56 -10.85 6.01
N GLY A 167 3.65 -10.78 5.04
CA GLY A 167 3.19 -9.51 4.49
C GLY A 167 4.34 -8.73 3.84
N VAL A 168 4.10 -7.48 3.49
CA VAL A 168 5.10 -6.54 2.94
C VAL A 168 6.31 -6.34 3.86
N TYR A 169 6.14 -6.56 5.15
CA TYR A 169 7.19 -6.35 6.16
C TYR A 169 8.36 -7.32 6.01
N GLY A 170 8.10 -8.57 5.56
CA GLY A 170 9.16 -9.51 5.23
C GLY A 170 9.99 -9.09 4.02
N LEU A 171 9.34 -8.49 3.02
CA LEU A 171 10.03 -7.96 1.85
C LEU A 171 10.92 -6.75 2.26
N SER A 172 10.41 -5.84 3.09
CA SER A 172 11.20 -4.76 3.70
C SER A 172 12.37 -5.32 4.49
N PHE A 173 12.13 -6.32 5.35
CA PHE A 173 13.16 -6.95 6.18
C PHE A 173 14.31 -7.51 5.33
N VAL A 174 14.00 -8.33 4.32
CA VAL A 174 15.04 -8.97 3.47
C VAL A 174 15.81 -7.93 2.67
N THR A 175 15.12 -6.92 2.12
CA THR A 175 15.75 -5.81 1.38
C THR A 175 16.71 -5.03 2.27
N VAL A 176 16.28 -4.69 3.49
CA VAL A 176 17.14 -4.00 4.46
C VAL A 176 18.28 -4.88 4.95
N LEU A 177 18.03 -6.19 5.14
CA LEU A 177 19.06 -7.14 5.55
C LEU A 177 20.22 -7.19 4.54
N GLY A 178 19.88 -7.27 3.25
CA GLY A 178 20.87 -7.23 2.16
C GLY A 178 21.62 -5.92 2.10
N GLY A 179 20.91 -4.79 2.15
CA GLY A 179 21.54 -3.46 2.14
C GLY A 179 22.43 -3.21 3.35
N ALA A 180 22.00 -3.63 4.54
CA ALA A 180 22.80 -3.52 5.76
C ALA A 180 24.04 -4.43 5.73
N ALA A 181 23.92 -5.62 5.16
CA ALA A 181 25.06 -6.51 4.94
C ALA A 181 26.08 -5.87 3.98
N LEU A 182 25.63 -5.28 2.86
CA LEU A 182 26.48 -4.52 1.93
C LEU A 182 27.18 -3.35 2.62
N ALA A 183 26.46 -2.58 3.42
CA ALA A 183 27.06 -1.50 4.22
C ALA A 183 28.16 -2.02 5.13
N ARG A 184 27.92 -3.15 5.82
CA ARG A 184 28.91 -3.77 6.69
C ARG A 184 30.14 -4.25 5.93
N VAL A 185 29.96 -4.90 4.79
CA VAL A 185 31.07 -5.32 3.89
C VAL A 185 31.92 -4.11 3.50
N VAL A 186 31.29 -3.00 3.12
CA VAL A 186 32.01 -1.76 2.74
C VAL A 186 32.79 -1.19 3.93
N VAL A 187 32.23 -1.19 5.13
CA VAL A 187 32.92 -0.73 6.35
C VAL A 187 34.13 -1.60 6.67
N ASP A 188 33.96 -2.92 6.64
CA ASP A 188 35.03 -3.86 6.94
C ASP A 188 36.14 -3.80 5.88
N ALA A 189 35.80 -3.70 4.58
CA ALA A 189 36.75 -3.54 3.49
C ALA A 189 37.58 -2.24 3.62
N ARG A 190 36.94 -1.12 3.97
CA ARG A 190 37.65 0.15 4.23
C ARG A 190 38.60 0.06 5.42
N ALA A 191 38.28 -0.77 6.41
CA ALA A 191 39.12 -1.06 7.56
C ALA A 191 40.18 -2.14 7.28
N ARG A 192 40.26 -2.64 6.02
CA ARG A 192 41.12 -3.76 5.60
C ARG A 192 40.88 -5.04 6.43
N ARG A 193 39.63 -5.28 6.82
CA ARG A 193 39.20 -6.46 7.57
C ARG A 193 38.34 -7.34 6.70
N ARG A 194 38.32 -8.65 6.97
CA ARG A 194 37.34 -9.56 6.36
C ARG A 194 35.96 -9.27 6.92
N PRO A 195 34.88 -9.37 6.09
CA PRO A 195 33.53 -9.21 6.59
C PRO A 195 33.24 -10.18 7.74
N GLY A 196 32.64 -9.65 8.80
CA GLY A 196 32.32 -10.43 9.98
C GLY A 196 31.22 -11.50 9.75
N PRO A 197 31.08 -12.50 10.66
CA PRO A 197 30.10 -13.58 10.49
C PRO A 197 28.68 -13.12 10.29
N SER A 198 28.27 -12.02 10.92
CA SER A 198 26.90 -11.48 10.78
C SER A 198 26.60 -10.94 9.38
N ALA A 199 27.61 -10.41 8.66
CA ALA A 199 27.44 -9.96 7.27
C ALA A 199 27.27 -11.16 6.34
N TRP A 200 28.11 -12.20 6.50
CA TRP A 200 27.98 -13.43 5.73
C TRP A 200 26.67 -14.17 6.00
N ALA A 201 26.26 -14.27 7.26
CA ALA A 201 24.96 -14.86 7.63
C ALA A 201 23.79 -14.08 6.98
N ALA A 202 23.86 -12.76 6.94
CA ALA A 202 22.83 -11.94 6.29
C ALA A 202 22.79 -12.17 4.78
N LEU A 203 23.93 -12.17 4.10
CA LEU A 203 24.02 -12.45 2.66
C LEU A 203 23.53 -13.87 2.34
N ALA A 204 23.92 -14.86 3.15
CA ALA A 204 23.46 -16.24 3.00
C ALA A 204 21.92 -16.33 3.19
N THR A 205 21.36 -15.64 4.19
CA THR A 205 19.91 -15.59 4.39
C THR A 205 19.21 -14.99 3.17
N VAL A 206 19.71 -13.87 2.63
CA VAL A 206 19.15 -13.26 1.42
C VAL A 206 19.21 -14.23 0.24
N ALA A 207 20.34 -14.91 0.04
CA ALA A 207 20.49 -15.89 -1.04
C ALA A 207 19.52 -17.09 -0.86
N ILE A 208 19.44 -17.66 0.35
CA ILE A 208 18.53 -18.77 0.66
C ILE A 208 17.07 -18.37 0.39
N VAL A 209 16.66 -17.17 0.84
CA VAL A 209 15.30 -16.65 0.60
C VAL A 209 15.01 -16.52 -0.90
N HIS A 210 15.96 -16.01 -1.69
CA HIS A 210 15.77 -15.89 -3.13
C HIS A 210 15.67 -17.26 -3.81
N MET A 211 16.56 -18.19 -3.45
CA MET A 211 16.54 -19.55 -4.03
C MET A 211 15.25 -20.29 -3.66
N ALA A 212 14.81 -20.22 -2.40
CA ALA A 212 13.57 -20.82 -1.94
C ALA A 212 12.35 -20.19 -2.63
N GLY A 213 12.31 -18.85 -2.74
CA GLY A 213 11.20 -18.14 -3.37
C GLY A 213 11.08 -18.43 -4.88
N LEU A 214 12.20 -18.54 -5.59
CA LEU A 214 12.22 -18.97 -6.99
C LEU A 214 11.77 -20.43 -7.13
N GLY A 215 12.18 -21.31 -6.21
CA GLY A 215 11.76 -22.72 -6.21
C GLY A 215 10.25 -22.89 -5.99
N VAL A 216 9.68 -22.17 -5.04
CA VAL A 216 8.22 -22.12 -4.82
C VAL A 216 7.51 -21.56 -6.05
N GLY A 217 8.06 -20.51 -6.66
CA GLY A 217 7.50 -19.93 -7.89
C GLY A 217 7.45 -20.89 -9.08
N ALA A 218 8.41 -21.81 -9.18
CA ALA A 218 8.46 -22.80 -10.24
C ALA A 218 7.54 -24.02 -9.98
N ALA A 219 7.32 -24.39 -8.71
CA ALA A 219 6.58 -25.59 -8.35
C ALA A 219 5.05 -25.42 -8.30
N ASP A 220 4.56 -24.17 -8.34
CA ASP A 220 3.16 -23.87 -8.01
C ASP A 220 2.33 -23.61 -9.28
N ASP A 221 2.00 -24.67 -10.02
CA ASP A 221 0.96 -24.67 -11.07
C ASP A 221 -0.45 -25.00 -10.50
N ALA A 222 -0.66 -24.70 -9.21
CA ALA A 222 -1.86 -25.04 -8.45
C ALA A 222 -3.17 -24.37 -8.94
N GLU A 223 -3.11 -23.60 -10.02
CA GLU A 223 -4.28 -22.95 -10.62
C GLU A 223 -4.87 -23.74 -11.79
N SER A 224 -4.14 -24.75 -12.31
CA SER A 224 -4.66 -25.65 -13.37
C SER A 224 -5.81 -26.50 -12.83
N GLY A 225 -6.98 -26.38 -13.45
CA GLY A 225 -8.19 -27.11 -13.05
C GLY A 225 -9.11 -26.36 -12.08
N LEU A 226 -8.74 -25.15 -11.62
CA LEU A 226 -9.68 -24.30 -10.89
C LEU A 226 -10.80 -23.79 -11.81
N GLU A 227 -11.98 -23.68 -11.24
CA GLU A 227 -13.05 -22.96 -11.89
C GLU A 227 -12.67 -21.49 -12.11
N THR A 228 -13.07 -20.96 -13.26
CA THR A 228 -12.82 -19.54 -13.59
C THR A 228 -14.12 -18.78 -13.69
N VAL A 229 -14.03 -17.47 -13.46
CA VAL A 229 -15.10 -16.51 -13.83
C VAL A 229 -14.52 -15.44 -14.74
N ARG A 230 -15.25 -15.13 -15.81
CA ARG A 230 -14.84 -14.10 -16.77
C ARG A 230 -15.23 -12.72 -16.25
N VAL A 231 -14.23 -11.92 -15.94
CA VAL A 231 -14.37 -10.58 -15.32
C VAL A 231 -13.85 -9.52 -16.27
N ALA A 232 -14.54 -8.40 -16.35
CA ALA A 232 -14.05 -7.18 -16.98
C ALA A 232 -13.84 -6.08 -15.95
N VAL A 233 -12.74 -5.34 -16.08
CA VAL A 233 -12.53 -4.06 -15.38
C VAL A 233 -12.59 -2.92 -16.37
N LEU A 234 -13.29 -1.85 -16.02
CA LEU A 234 -13.50 -0.71 -16.89
C LEU A 234 -12.69 0.49 -16.43
N GLN A 235 -12.18 1.25 -17.40
CA GLN A 235 -11.50 2.53 -17.22
C GLN A 235 -12.22 3.59 -18.04
N GLY A 236 -13.05 4.41 -17.38
CA GLY A 236 -13.88 5.42 -18.06
C GLY A 236 -13.08 6.62 -18.57
N ASN A 237 -11.95 6.89 -17.95
CA ASN A 237 -11.13 8.10 -18.19
C ASN A 237 -11.95 9.38 -18.07
N ILE A 238 -12.71 9.47 -16.97
CA ILE A 238 -13.50 10.66 -16.65
C ILE A 238 -12.63 11.66 -15.86
N ASP A 239 -12.51 12.86 -16.39
CA ASP A 239 -11.76 13.94 -15.72
C ASP A 239 -12.40 14.31 -14.37
N GLN A 240 -11.55 14.49 -13.35
CA GLN A 240 -12.00 14.79 -11.99
C GLN A 240 -12.76 16.11 -11.89
N GLY A 241 -12.42 17.10 -12.70
CA GLY A 241 -13.06 18.42 -12.69
C GLY A 241 -14.50 18.39 -13.21
N VAL A 242 -14.86 17.41 -14.05
CA VAL A 242 -16.22 17.29 -14.63
C VAL A 242 -17.04 16.17 -14.01
N LYS A 243 -16.43 15.27 -13.27
CA LYS A 243 -17.05 14.06 -12.72
C LYS A 243 -18.30 14.35 -11.89
N TRP A 244 -18.32 15.44 -11.16
CA TRP A 244 -19.41 15.83 -10.26
C TRP A 244 -20.42 16.80 -10.89
N SER A 245 -20.28 17.10 -12.18
CA SER A 245 -21.20 18.00 -12.89
C SER A 245 -22.52 17.29 -13.24
N PRO A 246 -23.68 17.73 -12.72
CA PRO A 246 -24.99 17.14 -13.10
C PRO A 246 -25.23 17.19 -14.61
N ALA A 247 -24.74 18.24 -15.29
CA ALA A 247 -24.87 18.38 -16.74
C ALA A 247 -24.07 17.31 -17.54
N ARG A 248 -23.10 16.65 -16.92
CA ARG A 248 -22.28 15.60 -17.54
C ARG A 248 -22.68 14.19 -17.11
N ALA A 249 -23.60 14.06 -16.18
CA ALA A 249 -24.00 12.75 -15.62
C ALA A 249 -24.44 11.76 -16.73
N GLY A 250 -25.26 12.20 -17.68
CA GLY A 250 -25.69 11.36 -18.80
C GLY A 250 -24.52 10.88 -19.65
N ALA A 251 -23.61 11.79 -20.04
CA ALA A 251 -22.46 11.46 -20.87
C ALA A 251 -21.45 10.54 -20.14
N ILE A 252 -21.33 10.65 -18.82
CA ILE A 252 -20.52 9.73 -18.01
C ILE A 252 -21.10 8.33 -18.02
N LEU A 253 -22.42 8.20 -17.82
CA LEU A 253 -23.10 6.92 -17.91
C LEU A 253 -22.98 6.31 -19.32
N ASP A 254 -23.14 7.09 -20.40
CA ASP A 254 -22.95 6.62 -21.78
C ASP A 254 -21.60 5.92 -21.97
N VAL A 255 -20.53 6.49 -21.41
CA VAL A 255 -19.18 5.90 -21.46
C VAL A 255 -19.13 4.53 -20.79
N TYR A 256 -19.63 4.43 -19.57
CA TYR A 256 -19.58 3.17 -18.83
C TYR A 256 -20.52 2.12 -19.39
N GLU A 257 -21.68 2.52 -19.90
CA GLU A 257 -22.61 1.61 -20.58
C GLU A 257 -22.02 1.03 -21.87
N ASP A 258 -21.42 1.86 -22.74
CA ASP A 258 -20.73 1.39 -23.94
C ASP A 258 -19.62 0.39 -23.60
N LEU A 259 -18.77 0.73 -22.63
CA LEU A 259 -17.71 -0.18 -22.17
C LEU A 259 -18.28 -1.48 -21.60
N THR A 260 -19.39 -1.42 -20.86
CA THR A 260 -20.07 -2.59 -20.29
C THR A 260 -20.64 -3.50 -21.37
N ARG A 261 -21.32 -2.96 -22.39
CA ARG A 261 -21.85 -3.73 -23.52
C ARG A 261 -20.73 -4.43 -24.27
N ARG A 262 -19.62 -3.72 -24.53
CA ARG A 262 -18.45 -4.32 -25.19
C ARG A 262 -17.81 -5.42 -24.33
N ALA A 263 -17.70 -5.21 -23.01
CA ALA A 263 -17.18 -6.23 -22.10
C ALA A 263 -18.07 -7.48 -22.06
N ALA A 264 -19.38 -7.30 -22.06
CA ALA A 264 -20.36 -8.40 -22.13
C ALA A 264 -20.27 -9.15 -23.47
N ALA A 265 -20.11 -8.43 -24.60
CA ALA A 265 -19.88 -9.03 -25.92
C ALA A 265 -18.57 -9.86 -25.96
N ASP A 266 -17.53 -9.45 -25.22
CA ASP A 266 -16.31 -10.24 -25.01
C ASP A 266 -16.51 -11.41 -24.02
N GLY A 267 -17.74 -11.64 -23.54
CA GLY A 267 -18.14 -12.74 -22.67
C GLY A 267 -17.99 -12.50 -21.17
N ALA A 268 -17.71 -11.26 -20.72
CA ALA A 268 -17.64 -10.95 -19.30
C ALA A 268 -18.97 -11.24 -18.59
N ARG A 269 -18.90 -11.95 -17.46
CA ARG A 269 -20.03 -12.26 -16.58
C ARG A 269 -20.13 -11.30 -15.40
N ILE A 270 -19.01 -10.70 -15.03
CA ILE A 270 -18.90 -9.68 -14.00
C ILE A 270 -18.18 -8.49 -14.61
N VAL A 271 -18.75 -7.30 -14.43
CA VAL A 271 -18.16 -6.04 -14.93
C VAL A 271 -17.95 -5.08 -13.77
N VAL A 272 -16.70 -4.68 -13.55
CA VAL A 272 -16.29 -3.84 -12.43
C VAL A 272 -16.06 -2.41 -12.90
N TRP A 273 -16.84 -1.48 -12.35
CA TRP A 273 -16.70 -0.05 -12.57
C TRP A 273 -15.80 0.56 -11.48
N PRO A 274 -15.06 1.62 -11.75
CA PRO A 274 -14.23 2.31 -10.77
C PRO A 274 -15.01 2.92 -9.59
N GLU A 275 -14.27 3.37 -8.58
CA GLU A 275 -14.78 4.15 -7.45
C GLU A 275 -15.57 5.38 -7.92
N THR A 276 -16.74 5.61 -7.33
CA THR A 276 -17.65 6.73 -7.63
C THR A 276 -17.90 6.95 -9.13
N ALA A 277 -18.01 5.85 -9.90
CA ALA A 277 -18.26 5.91 -11.35
C ALA A 277 -19.71 6.27 -11.69
N VAL A 278 -20.65 5.97 -10.79
CA VAL A 278 -22.08 6.31 -10.96
C VAL A 278 -22.33 7.74 -10.49
N PRO A 279 -22.76 8.65 -11.37
CA PRO A 279 -23.09 10.02 -10.97
C PRO A 279 -24.35 10.10 -10.09
N GLY A 280 -24.42 11.06 -9.19
CA GLY A 280 -25.62 11.39 -8.41
C GLY A 280 -25.87 10.55 -7.17
N GLY A 281 -25.11 9.47 -6.97
CA GLY A 281 -25.27 8.56 -5.83
C GLY A 281 -26.38 7.52 -6.01
N ILE A 282 -26.41 6.55 -5.09
CA ILE A 282 -27.38 5.43 -5.06
C ILE A 282 -28.01 5.38 -3.66
N ASP A 283 -29.33 5.37 -3.62
CA ASP A 283 -30.12 5.03 -2.44
C ASP A 283 -30.32 3.49 -2.46
N PRO A 284 -29.80 2.75 -1.45
CA PRO A 284 -29.95 1.29 -1.43
C PRO A 284 -31.39 0.84 -1.17
N ASP A 285 -32.23 1.67 -0.58
CA ASP A 285 -33.61 1.37 -0.23
C ASP A 285 -34.58 1.68 -1.40
N ALA A 286 -34.09 2.39 -2.42
CA ALA A 286 -34.82 2.65 -3.66
C ALA A 286 -34.47 1.63 -4.76
N PRO A 287 -35.38 1.38 -5.70
CA PRO A 287 -35.04 0.59 -6.90
C PRO A 287 -33.87 1.20 -7.64
N PRO A 288 -32.96 0.37 -8.25
CA PRO A 288 -31.87 0.87 -9.07
C PRO A 288 -32.40 1.77 -10.19
N ALA A 289 -31.61 2.81 -10.53
CA ALA A 289 -31.95 3.70 -11.63
C ALA A 289 -32.34 2.87 -12.89
N PRO A 290 -33.46 3.18 -13.55
CA PRO A 290 -33.99 2.35 -14.65
C PRO A 290 -32.96 2.04 -15.74
N ARG A 291 -32.06 2.98 -15.99
CA ARG A 291 -30.98 2.86 -16.96
C ARG A 291 -29.95 1.79 -16.56
N LEU A 292 -29.52 1.76 -15.31
CA LEU A 292 -28.59 0.74 -14.80
C LEU A 292 -29.23 -0.64 -14.73
N ALA A 293 -30.49 -0.70 -14.28
CA ALA A 293 -31.25 -1.94 -14.26
C ALA A 293 -31.48 -2.52 -15.68
N ALA A 294 -31.73 -1.66 -16.68
CA ALA A 294 -31.85 -2.06 -18.08
C ALA A 294 -30.53 -2.62 -18.62
N LEU A 295 -29.40 -1.94 -18.34
CA LEU A 295 -28.06 -2.39 -18.75
C LEU A 295 -27.71 -3.77 -18.18
N ALA A 296 -27.99 -4.00 -16.89
CA ALA A 296 -27.74 -5.29 -16.25
C ALA A 296 -28.57 -6.42 -16.89
N ARG A 297 -29.87 -6.17 -17.18
CA ARG A 297 -30.73 -7.13 -17.88
C ARG A 297 -30.30 -7.36 -19.32
N GLU A 298 -29.95 -6.32 -20.07
CA GLU A 298 -29.48 -6.37 -21.44
C GLU A 298 -28.23 -7.23 -21.60
N THR A 299 -27.26 -7.00 -20.70
CA THR A 299 -25.95 -7.67 -20.75
C THR A 299 -25.94 -9.04 -20.06
N GLY A 300 -26.91 -9.30 -19.19
CA GLY A 300 -26.95 -10.50 -18.36
C GLY A 300 -25.75 -10.59 -17.39
N ALA A 301 -25.00 -9.51 -17.20
CA ALA A 301 -23.82 -9.46 -16.33
C ALA A 301 -24.18 -8.95 -14.94
N LEU A 302 -23.40 -9.37 -13.94
CA LEU A 302 -23.37 -8.73 -12.63
C LEU A 302 -22.45 -7.49 -12.72
N LEU A 303 -22.98 -6.34 -12.31
CA LEU A 303 -22.23 -5.09 -12.30
C LEU A 303 -21.77 -4.76 -10.88
N VAL A 304 -20.47 -4.51 -10.71
CA VAL A 304 -19.90 -3.95 -9.49
C VAL A 304 -19.73 -2.46 -9.71
N LEU A 305 -20.54 -1.66 -9.04
CA LEU A 305 -20.69 -0.23 -9.31
C LEU A 305 -20.09 0.60 -8.15
N GLY A 306 -19.01 1.36 -8.38
CA GLY A 306 -18.57 2.38 -7.44
C GLY A 306 -19.49 3.59 -7.47
N ALA A 307 -20.05 3.98 -6.33
CA ALA A 307 -20.99 5.08 -6.20
C ALA A 307 -20.95 5.73 -4.81
N VAL A 308 -21.51 6.94 -4.70
CA VAL A 308 -21.84 7.49 -3.40
C VAL A 308 -23.11 6.81 -2.90
N GLY A 309 -23.04 6.11 -1.76
CA GLY A 309 -24.20 5.56 -1.08
C GLY A 309 -24.93 6.66 -0.30
N LEU A 310 -26.24 6.71 -0.44
CA LEU A 310 -27.11 7.69 0.22
C LEU A 310 -27.96 6.97 1.28
N GLU A 311 -28.04 7.53 2.46
CA GLU A 311 -28.92 7.04 3.51
C GLU A 311 -29.83 8.18 3.99
N TYR A 312 -31.14 7.93 4.06
CA TYR A 312 -32.14 8.90 4.46
C TYR A 312 -32.72 8.53 5.81
N ASP A 313 -32.99 9.52 6.67
CA ASP A 313 -33.62 9.37 7.98
C ASP A 313 -35.11 9.78 8.00
N GLY A 314 -35.77 9.73 6.84
CA GLY A 314 -37.15 10.17 6.62
C GLY A 314 -37.26 11.63 6.16
N GLY A 315 -36.16 12.37 6.10
CA GLY A 315 -36.09 13.72 5.54
C GLY A 315 -35.91 13.73 4.01
N PRO A 316 -36.06 14.91 3.37
CA PRO A 316 -35.90 15.05 1.91
C PRO A 316 -34.43 15.10 1.45
N ARG A 317 -33.48 15.13 2.37
CA ARG A 317 -32.04 15.16 2.09
C ARG A 317 -31.37 13.95 2.73
N PRO A 318 -30.33 13.41 2.10
CA PRO A 318 -29.54 12.34 2.71
C PRO A 318 -29.00 12.77 4.08
N ALA A 319 -29.16 11.90 5.07
CA ALA A 319 -28.62 12.08 6.41
C ALA A 319 -27.14 11.65 6.48
N ARG A 320 -26.75 10.64 5.69
CA ARG A 320 -25.40 10.11 5.62
C ARG A 320 -24.98 9.82 4.19
N PHE A 321 -23.67 9.95 3.94
CA PHE A 321 -23.03 9.68 2.67
C PHE A 321 -21.93 8.64 2.90
N TYR A 322 -21.86 7.64 2.03
CA TYR A 322 -20.85 6.60 2.05
C TYR A 322 -20.11 6.55 0.70
N ASP A 323 -18.84 6.23 0.71
CA ASP A 323 -18.15 5.77 -0.49
C ASP A 323 -18.42 4.26 -0.61
N SER A 324 -19.17 3.84 -1.63
CA SER A 324 -19.77 2.52 -1.67
C SER A 324 -19.49 1.78 -2.97
N ALA A 325 -19.48 0.45 -2.86
CA ALA A 325 -19.58 -0.48 -3.98
C ALA A 325 -20.92 -1.21 -3.92
N PHE A 326 -21.69 -1.14 -4.99
CA PHE A 326 -22.98 -1.84 -5.15
C PHE A 326 -22.85 -3.00 -6.11
N LEU A 327 -23.41 -4.15 -5.77
CA LEU A 327 -23.60 -5.25 -6.69
C LEU A 327 -24.99 -5.15 -7.31
N LEU A 328 -25.06 -5.01 -8.63
CA LEU A 328 -26.30 -5.00 -9.38
C LEU A 328 -26.39 -6.29 -10.19
N GLY A 329 -27.34 -7.14 -9.82
CA GLY A 329 -27.52 -8.44 -10.44
C GLY A 329 -28.11 -8.37 -11.86
N PRO A 330 -28.01 -9.45 -12.66
CA PRO A 330 -28.49 -9.50 -14.03
C PRO A 330 -30.02 -9.35 -14.17
N ALA A 331 -30.77 -9.54 -13.09
CA ALA A 331 -32.21 -9.24 -13.04
C ALA A 331 -32.51 -7.74 -12.87
N GLY A 332 -31.49 -6.91 -12.66
CA GLY A 332 -31.63 -5.46 -12.47
C GLY A 332 -31.98 -5.03 -11.06
N GLY A 333 -31.78 -5.89 -10.06
CA GLY A 333 -31.92 -5.58 -8.62
C GLY A 333 -30.58 -5.55 -7.91
N PHE A 334 -30.48 -4.85 -6.80
CA PHE A 334 -29.28 -4.87 -5.95
C PHE A 334 -29.11 -6.24 -5.28
N ALA A 335 -27.86 -6.74 -5.28
CA ALA A 335 -27.48 -8.04 -4.73
C ALA A 335 -26.53 -7.92 -3.54
N GLY A 336 -26.00 -6.74 -3.28
CA GLY A 336 -25.11 -6.48 -2.16
C GLY A 336 -24.54 -5.06 -2.18
N ARG A 337 -23.99 -4.65 -1.05
CA ARG A 337 -23.34 -3.34 -0.86
C ARG A 337 -22.17 -3.49 0.09
N TYR A 338 -21.09 -2.81 -0.19
CA TYR A 338 -19.96 -2.59 0.71
C TYR A 338 -19.71 -1.09 0.83
N ASP A 339 -19.53 -0.61 2.05
CA ASP A 339 -19.19 0.78 2.35
C ASP A 339 -17.74 0.85 2.84
N LYS A 340 -16.99 1.79 2.31
CA LYS A 340 -15.58 2.03 2.63
C LYS A 340 -15.39 2.21 4.13
N ALA A 341 -14.61 1.33 4.74
CA ALA A 341 -14.38 1.33 6.19
C ALA A 341 -13.23 2.27 6.60
N HIS A 342 -12.22 2.43 5.75
CA HIS A 342 -11.05 3.26 6.05
C HIS A 342 -10.99 4.50 5.16
N LEU A 343 -11.42 5.63 5.72
CA LEU A 343 -11.54 6.89 5.01
C LEU A 343 -10.21 7.64 4.88
N VAL A 344 -10.09 8.44 3.82
CA VAL A 344 -8.92 9.30 3.57
C VAL A 344 -8.94 10.51 4.51
N PRO A 345 -7.95 10.64 5.41
CA PRO A 345 -7.85 11.84 6.26
C PRO A 345 -7.70 13.10 5.41
N PHE A 346 -8.41 14.17 5.76
CA PHE A 346 -8.48 15.46 5.06
C PHE A 346 -9.10 15.43 3.65
N GLY A 347 -9.37 14.25 3.08
CA GLY A 347 -10.05 14.08 1.79
C GLY A 347 -11.53 13.74 1.93
N GLU A 348 -11.85 12.84 2.85
CA GLU A 348 -13.20 12.33 3.08
C GLU A 348 -13.74 12.71 4.47
N TYR A 349 -12.84 12.94 5.42
CA TYR A 349 -13.18 13.49 6.73
C TYR A 349 -12.05 14.40 7.25
N VAL A 350 -12.37 15.29 8.19
CA VAL A 350 -11.38 16.16 8.86
C VAL A 350 -11.07 15.58 10.23
N PRO A 351 -9.85 15.06 10.47
CA PRO A 351 -9.44 14.61 11.80
C PRO A 351 -9.50 15.79 12.79
N LEU A 352 -9.90 15.53 14.04
CA LEU A 352 -10.01 16.54 15.09
C LEU A 352 -10.81 17.79 14.63
N ARG A 353 -11.95 17.59 13.96
CA ARG A 353 -12.75 18.63 13.34
C ARG A 353 -13.05 19.81 14.28
N ASP A 354 -13.30 19.53 15.55
CA ASP A 354 -13.60 20.55 16.56
C ASP A 354 -12.40 21.48 16.84
N LEU A 355 -11.19 20.97 16.72
CA LEU A 355 -9.94 21.71 16.93
C LEU A 355 -9.42 22.36 15.63
N LEU A 356 -9.42 21.62 14.56
CA LEU A 356 -8.80 22.00 13.27
C LEU A 356 -9.82 22.56 12.27
N GLY A 357 -11.13 22.36 12.48
CA GLY A 357 -12.17 22.67 11.52
C GLY A 357 -12.19 24.15 11.09
N ARG A 358 -11.90 25.08 12.00
CA ARG A 358 -11.87 26.52 11.66
C ARG A 358 -10.76 26.89 10.67
N VAL A 359 -9.63 26.17 10.74
CA VAL A 359 -8.48 26.38 9.85
C VAL A 359 -8.65 25.62 8.54
N PHE A 360 -9.16 24.39 8.61
CA PHE A 360 -9.27 23.49 7.46
C PHE A 360 -10.54 23.71 6.61
N VAL A 361 -11.66 24.15 7.18
CA VAL A 361 -12.87 24.49 6.40
C VAL A 361 -12.60 25.62 5.40
N ALA A 362 -11.67 26.53 5.72
CA ALA A 362 -11.21 27.57 4.79
C ALA A 362 -10.36 26.98 3.63
N ILE A 363 -9.81 25.77 3.78
CA ILE A 363 -8.88 25.13 2.83
C ILE A 363 -9.56 23.96 2.11
N ALA A 364 -10.49 23.27 2.77
CA ALA A 364 -11.18 22.10 2.23
C ALA A 364 -12.38 22.52 1.38
N ARG A 365 -12.22 22.50 0.06
CA ARG A 365 -13.32 22.53 -0.90
C ARG A 365 -13.48 21.12 -1.45
N GLY A 366 -14.62 20.46 -1.18
CA GLY A 366 -14.88 19.12 -1.70
C GLY A 366 -15.64 18.22 -0.73
N MET A 367 -15.57 16.90 -0.90
CA MET A 367 -16.32 15.91 -0.10
C MET A 367 -16.06 16.01 1.41
N ALA A 368 -14.89 16.46 1.83
CA ALA A 368 -14.57 16.68 3.24
C ALA A 368 -15.48 17.70 3.95
N THR A 369 -16.15 18.58 3.19
CA THR A 369 -17.11 19.56 3.76
C THR A 369 -18.41 18.90 4.19
N VAL A 370 -18.84 17.82 3.52
CA VAL A 370 -20.07 17.05 3.82
C VAL A 370 -19.77 15.98 4.86
N GLY A 371 -18.59 15.39 4.82
CA GLY A 371 -18.18 14.26 5.67
C GLY A 371 -18.73 12.94 5.14
N VAL A 372 -17.83 12.03 4.78
CA VAL A 372 -18.20 10.65 4.45
C VAL A 372 -18.31 9.85 5.74
N THR A 373 -19.29 8.97 5.82
CA THR A 373 -19.49 8.06 6.95
C THR A 373 -18.70 6.78 6.70
N PRO A 374 -17.89 6.29 7.64
CA PRO A 374 -17.21 5.01 7.48
C PRO A 374 -18.20 3.84 7.53
N GLY A 375 -17.94 2.78 6.75
CA GLY A 375 -18.64 1.52 6.83
C GLY A 375 -18.22 0.68 8.06
N ASP A 376 -18.93 -0.41 8.31
CA ASP A 376 -18.75 -1.27 9.50
C ASP A 376 -17.44 -2.07 9.50
N GLY A 377 -16.81 -2.24 8.36
CA GLY A 377 -15.55 -2.99 8.21
C GLY A 377 -15.51 -3.87 6.98
N PRO A 378 -14.33 -4.45 6.67
CA PRO A 378 -14.14 -5.35 5.54
C PRO A 378 -15.04 -6.58 5.65
N ARG A 379 -15.80 -6.85 4.60
CA ARG A 379 -16.62 -8.06 4.46
C ARG A 379 -16.65 -8.53 3.02
N ALA A 380 -16.75 -9.83 2.83
CA ALA A 380 -16.95 -10.43 1.53
C ALA A 380 -18.43 -10.36 1.13
N LEU A 381 -18.69 -10.19 -0.15
CA LEU A 381 -20.03 -10.16 -0.72
C LEU A 381 -20.26 -11.43 -1.54
N ASP A 382 -21.33 -12.18 -1.18
CA ASP A 382 -21.70 -13.42 -1.83
C ASP A 382 -22.74 -13.20 -2.93
N PHE A 383 -22.47 -13.70 -4.11
CA PHE A 383 -23.42 -13.61 -5.24
C PHE A 383 -23.36 -14.84 -6.16
N ALA A 384 -24.42 -15.07 -6.89
CA ALA A 384 -24.47 -16.08 -7.94
C ALA A 384 -23.78 -15.58 -9.21
N VAL A 385 -22.95 -16.42 -9.83
CA VAL A 385 -22.33 -16.09 -11.13
C VAL A 385 -23.37 -16.11 -12.22
N PRO A 386 -23.54 -15.05 -13.00
CA PRO A 386 -24.49 -15.03 -14.10
C PRO A 386 -24.24 -16.16 -15.11
N GLY A 387 -25.32 -16.87 -15.49
CA GLY A 387 -25.25 -17.99 -16.41
C GLY A 387 -24.83 -19.34 -15.78
N SER A 388 -24.69 -19.41 -14.46
CA SER A 388 -24.46 -20.66 -13.73
C SER A 388 -25.46 -20.79 -12.59
N ALA A 389 -26.28 -21.83 -12.60
CA ALA A 389 -27.29 -22.06 -11.55
C ALA A 389 -26.68 -22.48 -10.20
N SER A 390 -25.49 -23.06 -10.20
CA SER A 390 -24.85 -23.64 -9.03
C SER A 390 -23.65 -22.84 -8.51
N LYS A 391 -23.11 -21.93 -9.32
CA LYS A 391 -21.86 -21.24 -9.00
C LYS A 391 -22.10 -19.97 -8.20
N ARG A 392 -21.58 -19.95 -6.99
CA ARG A 392 -21.52 -18.75 -6.15
C ARG A 392 -20.07 -18.31 -6.01
N VAL A 393 -19.87 -17.00 -5.91
CA VAL A 393 -18.57 -16.36 -5.66
C VAL A 393 -18.69 -15.44 -4.48
N SER A 394 -17.69 -15.46 -3.64
CA SER A 394 -17.49 -14.49 -2.56
C SER A 394 -16.39 -13.53 -2.98
N ALA A 395 -16.66 -12.24 -3.03
CA ALA A 395 -15.69 -11.23 -3.44
C ALA A 395 -15.51 -10.13 -2.40
N GLY A 396 -14.27 -9.74 -2.14
CA GLY A 396 -13.97 -8.49 -1.45
C GLY A 396 -13.95 -7.33 -2.43
N VAL A 397 -14.52 -6.19 -2.03
CA VAL A 397 -14.53 -4.98 -2.87
C VAL A 397 -13.84 -3.82 -2.15
N PRO A 398 -12.50 -3.87 -1.97
CA PRO A 398 -11.78 -2.77 -1.35
C PRO A 398 -11.84 -1.51 -2.20
N ILE A 399 -12.04 -0.36 -1.53
CA ILE A 399 -12.21 0.93 -2.18
C ILE A 399 -10.98 1.80 -1.94
N CYS A 400 -10.24 2.08 -3.01
CA CYS A 400 -9.17 3.08 -3.09
C CYS A 400 -8.16 2.99 -1.94
N TYR A 401 -8.15 3.97 -1.05
CA TYR A 401 -7.20 4.13 0.06
C TYR A 401 -7.05 2.88 0.95
N GLU A 402 -8.08 2.05 1.05
CA GLU A 402 -8.06 0.80 1.81
C GLU A 402 -6.96 -0.18 1.38
N LEU A 403 -6.59 -0.16 0.09
CA LEU A 403 -5.51 -0.99 -0.46
C LEU A 403 -4.14 -0.73 0.19
N LEU A 404 -3.95 0.42 0.83
CA LEU A 404 -2.71 0.73 1.55
C LEU A 404 -2.52 -0.15 2.80
N PHE A 405 -3.59 -0.63 3.41
CA PHE A 405 -3.59 -1.25 4.74
C PHE A 405 -3.61 -2.79 4.65
N PRO A 406 -2.47 -3.46 4.87
CA PRO A 406 -2.38 -4.92 4.76
C PRO A 406 -3.37 -5.66 5.67
N ASP A 407 -3.50 -5.23 6.93
CA ASP A 407 -4.39 -5.86 7.90
C ASP A 407 -5.87 -5.72 7.50
N LEU A 408 -6.26 -4.59 6.92
CA LEU A 408 -7.62 -4.39 6.43
C LEU A 408 -7.88 -5.32 5.22
N MET A 409 -6.94 -5.37 4.29
CA MET A 409 -7.09 -6.17 3.06
C MET A 409 -7.20 -7.67 3.33
N ARG A 410 -6.42 -8.22 4.29
CA ARG A 410 -6.50 -9.64 4.63
C ARG A 410 -7.87 -10.03 5.17
N ARG A 411 -8.58 -9.11 5.86
CA ARG A 411 -9.89 -9.39 6.46
C ARG A 411 -10.97 -9.69 5.43
N PHE A 412 -10.93 -9.11 4.23
CA PHE A 412 -11.82 -9.51 3.15
C PHE A 412 -11.68 -10.99 2.81
N VAL A 413 -10.43 -11.48 2.77
CA VAL A 413 -10.14 -12.88 2.41
C VAL A 413 -10.35 -13.81 3.60
N ASP A 414 -10.10 -13.36 4.83
CA ASP A 414 -10.42 -14.09 6.06
C ASP A 414 -11.93 -14.28 6.22
N ASP A 415 -12.73 -13.32 5.75
CA ASP A 415 -14.20 -13.38 5.68
C ASP A 415 -14.73 -14.18 4.46
N GLY A 416 -13.84 -14.80 3.68
CA GLY A 416 -14.19 -15.75 2.63
C GLY A 416 -14.05 -15.25 1.20
N ALA A 417 -13.53 -14.05 0.95
CA ALA A 417 -13.35 -13.57 -0.42
C ALA A 417 -12.38 -14.46 -1.22
N GLN A 418 -12.85 -14.95 -2.37
CA GLN A 418 -12.11 -15.78 -3.32
C GLN A 418 -11.41 -14.93 -4.40
N VAL A 419 -11.83 -13.68 -4.55
CA VAL A 419 -11.33 -12.70 -5.51
C VAL A 419 -11.51 -11.29 -4.94
N LEU A 420 -10.66 -10.35 -5.35
CA LEU A 420 -10.79 -8.94 -4.98
C LEU A 420 -11.14 -8.11 -6.21
N PHE A 421 -12.18 -7.28 -6.10
CA PHE A 421 -12.55 -6.26 -7.07
C PHE A 421 -12.13 -4.90 -6.51
N ALA A 422 -10.89 -4.51 -6.74
CA ALA A 422 -10.34 -3.25 -6.23
C ALA A 422 -10.80 -2.09 -7.09
N ILE A 423 -11.60 -1.18 -6.54
CA ILE A 423 -12.11 -0.01 -7.26
C ILE A 423 -11.43 1.26 -6.77
N THR A 424 -10.94 2.09 -7.71
CA THR A 424 -10.19 3.31 -7.35
C THR A 424 -10.51 4.48 -8.27
N ASN A 425 -10.30 5.70 -7.75
CA ASN A 425 -10.35 6.92 -8.53
C ASN A 425 -8.99 7.64 -8.52
N ASP A 426 -8.04 7.14 -9.29
CA ASP A 426 -6.67 7.66 -9.37
C ASP A 426 -6.58 9.02 -10.10
N ALA A 427 -7.71 9.59 -10.55
CA ALA A 427 -7.74 10.89 -11.24
C ALA A 427 -7.11 12.03 -10.42
N TRP A 428 -7.19 11.92 -9.10
CA TRP A 428 -6.59 12.86 -8.16
C TRP A 428 -5.07 13.00 -8.29
N TYR A 429 -4.38 11.94 -8.74
CA TYR A 429 -2.91 11.89 -8.74
C TYR A 429 -2.28 12.53 -9.98
N GLY A 430 -3.07 12.82 -11.02
CA GLY A 430 -2.56 13.34 -12.28
C GLY A 430 -1.55 12.37 -12.96
N ARG A 431 -0.73 12.91 -13.85
CA ARG A 431 0.34 12.17 -14.56
C ARG A 431 1.60 12.10 -13.72
N THR A 432 1.56 11.39 -12.59
CA THR A 432 2.67 11.25 -11.64
C THR A 432 3.03 9.78 -11.42
N GLY A 433 3.96 9.50 -10.50
CA GLY A 433 4.30 8.14 -10.09
C GLY A 433 3.23 7.45 -9.25
N ALA A 434 2.30 8.21 -8.64
CA ALA A 434 1.34 7.66 -7.68
C ALA A 434 0.47 6.53 -8.23
N PRO A 435 -0.14 6.58 -9.44
CA PRO A 435 -0.92 5.48 -9.97
C PRO A 435 -0.13 4.16 -10.09
N TYR A 436 1.14 4.24 -10.45
CA TYR A 436 2.03 3.08 -10.58
C TYR A 436 2.49 2.55 -9.23
N GLN A 437 2.81 3.45 -8.29
CA GLN A 437 3.12 3.09 -6.91
C GLN A 437 1.91 2.40 -6.24
N PHE A 438 0.71 2.87 -6.53
CA PHE A 438 -0.52 2.29 -6.00
C PHE A 438 -0.84 0.93 -6.64
N LEU A 439 -0.52 0.74 -7.93
CA LEU A 439 -0.55 -0.57 -8.58
C LEU A 439 0.41 -1.56 -7.91
N ALA A 440 1.65 -1.13 -7.62
CA ALA A 440 2.64 -1.94 -6.90
C ALA A 440 2.12 -2.38 -5.52
N ILE A 441 1.47 -1.48 -4.78
CA ILE A 441 0.82 -1.79 -3.50
C ILE A 441 -0.28 -2.84 -3.71
N THR A 442 -1.16 -2.65 -4.71
CA THR A 442 -2.24 -3.59 -5.02
C THR A 442 -1.70 -4.98 -5.36
N ALA A 443 -0.58 -5.05 -6.11
CA ALA A 443 0.08 -6.31 -6.45
C ALA A 443 0.52 -7.09 -5.20
N LEU A 444 1.06 -6.38 -4.19
CA LEU A 444 1.40 -7.01 -2.92
C LEU A 444 0.16 -7.53 -2.17
N ARG A 445 -0.97 -6.81 -2.21
CA ARG A 445 -2.23 -7.28 -1.57
C ARG A 445 -2.66 -8.63 -2.14
N SER A 446 -2.57 -8.80 -3.47
CA SER A 446 -2.86 -10.08 -4.13
C SER A 446 -1.90 -11.18 -3.67
N ALA A 447 -0.59 -10.90 -3.62
CA ALA A 447 0.43 -11.86 -3.17
C ALA A 447 0.25 -12.26 -1.70
N GLU A 448 0.03 -11.29 -0.81
CA GLU A 448 -0.19 -11.51 0.62
C GLU A 448 -1.37 -12.42 0.89
N SER A 449 -2.47 -12.20 0.20
CA SER A 449 -3.73 -12.92 0.41
C SER A 449 -3.86 -14.17 -0.46
N ARG A 450 -2.99 -14.36 -1.45
CA ARG A 450 -3.04 -15.43 -2.46
C ARG A 450 -4.37 -15.49 -3.22
N VAL A 451 -4.93 -14.34 -3.55
CA VAL A 451 -6.15 -14.21 -4.35
C VAL A 451 -5.90 -13.32 -5.56
N TRP A 452 -6.62 -13.59 -6.64
CA TRP A 452 -6.61 -12.73 -7.82
C TRP A 452 -7.30 -11.41 -7.52
N THR A 453 -6.77 -10.35 -8.10
CA THR A 453 -7.36 -9.01 -8.01
C THR A 453 -7.65 -8.46 -9.40
N ALA A 454 -8.90 -8.07 -9.63
CA ALA A 454 -9.34 -7.27 -10.76
C ALA A 454 -9.44 -5.81 -10.28
N ARG A 455 -8.50 -4.97 -10.72
CA ARG A 455 -8.43 -3.56 -10.33
C ARG A 455 -9.04 -2.67 -11.41
N ALA A 456 -10.11 -1.96 -11.08
CA ALA A 456 -10.73 -0.94 -11.92
C ALA A 456 -10.35 0.46 -11.42
N ALA A 457 -9.64 1.23 -12.24
CA ALA A 457 -9.25 2.60 -11.97
C ALA A 457 -9.90 3.55 -12.98
N ASN A 458 -10.34 4.76 -12.57
CA ASN A 458 -10.98 5.70 -13.48
C ASN A 458 -10.02 6.23 -14.56
N THR A 459 -8.89 6.81 -14.17
CA THR A 459 -7.86 7.36 -15.08
C THR A 459 -6.48 6.76 -14.84
N GLY A 460 -6.32 6.04 -13.72
CA GLY A 460 -5.07 5.40 -13.32
C GLY A 460 -4.79 4.13 -14.11
N VAL A 461 -4.14 3.16 -13.45
CA VAL A 461 -3.84 1.87 -14.06
C VAL A 461 -4.86 0.84 -13.63
N SER A 462 -5.75 0.44 -14.53
CA SER A 462 -6.57 -0.77 -14.34
C SER A 462 -5.73 -2.00 -14.63
N ALA A 463 -5.91 -3.08 -13.87
CA ALA A 463 -5.06 -4.25 -13.99
C ALA A 463 -5.75 -5.55 -13.58
N ILE A 464 -5.27 -6.65 -14.13
CA ILE A 464 -5.53 -8.02 -13.67
C ILE A 464 -4.24 -8.53 -13.02
N ILE A 465 -4.33 -8.91 -11.75
CA ILE A 465 -3.20 -9.31 -10.92
C ILE A 465 -3.45 -10.72 -10.41
N ASP A 466 -2.49 -11.63 -10.58
CA ASP A 466 -2.64 -13.01 -10.13
C ASP A 466 -2.41 -13.17 -8.62
N ALA A 467 -2.71 -14.34 -8.09
CA ALA A 467 -2.56 -14.69 -6.69
C ALA A 467 -1.10 -14.68 -6.17
N ARG A 468 -0.13 -14.45 -7.05
CA ARG A 468 1.30 -14.27 -6.70
C ARG A 468 1.73 -12.81 -6.77
N GLY A 469 0.80 -11.89 -7.05
CA GLY A 469 1.08 -10.47 -7.20
C GLY A 469 1.69 -10.10 -8.56
N ARG A 470 1.66 -11.00 -9.56
CA ARG A 470 2.16 -10.68 -10.91
C ARG A 470 1.07 -9.97 -11.69
N ILE A 471 1.40 -8.83 -12.27
CA ILE A 471 0.52 -8.06 -13.14
C ILE A 471 0.42 -8.78 -14.47
N ARG A 472 -0.74 -9.39 -14.77
CA ARG A 472 -1.00 -10.18 -15.99
C ARG A 472 -1.36 -9.31 -17.17
N SER A 473 -2.13 -8.25 -16.92
CA SER A 473 -2.46 -7.22 -17.91
C SER A 473 -2.73 -5.91 -17.21
N GLN A 474 -2.48 -4.80 -17.89
CA GLN A 474 -2.73 -3.46 -17.38
C GLN A 474 -3.03 -2.48 -18.50
N THR A 475 -3.76 -1.42 -18.16
CA THR A 475 -4.02 -0.29 -19.06
C THR A 475 -2.92 0.76 -18.94
N ARG A 476 -2.94 1.75 -19.84
CA ARG A 476 -2.21 3.01 -19.65
C ARG A 476 -3.06 3.99 -18.84
N ILE A 477 -2.41 4.94 -18.18
CA ILE A 477 -3.10 6.04 -17.50
C ILE A 477 -3.73 7.00 -18.52
N PHE A 478 -4.87 7.63 -18.15
CA PHE A 478 -5.58 8.62 -18.96
C PHE A 478 -6.02 8.13 -20.36
N GLU A 479 -6.32 6.85 -20.47
CA GLU A 479 -6.94 6.25 -21.65
C GLU A 479 -8.28 5.63 -21.27
N ARG A 480 -9.24 5.61 -22.20
CA ARG A 480 -10.47 4.84 -22.05
C ARG A 480 -10.17 3.40 -22.46
N ALA A 481 -10.43 2.45 -21.56
CA ALA A 481 -10.05 1.07 -21.78
C ALA A 481 -10.95 0.07 -21.03
N ARG A 482 -10.88 -1.21 -21.44
CA ARG A 482 -11.37 -2.34 -20.67
C ARG A 482 -10.35 -3.48 -20.73
N LEU A 483 -10.26 -4.25 -19.66
CA LEU A 483 -9.51 -5.51 -19.62
C LEU A 483 -10.50 -6.62 -19.29
N VAL A 484 -10.44 -7.71 -20.05
CA VAL A 484 -11.26 -8.91 -19.82
C VAL A 484 -10.33 -10.08 -19.57
N ALA A 485 -10.60 -10.85 -18.52
CA ALA A 485 -9.79 -12.02 -18.16
C ALA A 485 -10.62 -13.09 -17.44
N ASP A 486 -10.18 -14.33 -17.56
CA ASP A 486 -10.71 -15.44 -16.77
C ASP A 486 -9.93 -15.52 -15.45
N LEU A 487 -10.60 -15.27 -14.32
CA LEU A 487 -10.01 -15.31 -13.00
C LEU A 487 -10.28 -16.65 -12.34
N PRO A 488 -9.24 -17.41 -11.97
CA PRO A 488 -9.40 -18.61 -11.17
C PRO A 488 -9.99 -18.32 -9.80
N LEU A 489 -11.00 -19.08 -9.42
CA LEU A 489 -11.67 -18.98 -8.13
C LEU A 489 -11.10 -20.06 -7.22
N ARG A 490 -10.41 -19.62 -6.19
CA ARG A 490 -9.97 -20.56 -5.16
C ARG A 490 -11.15 -20.96 -4.28
N PRO A 491 -11.30 -22.26 -3.92
CA PRO A 491 -12.37 -22.67 -3.02
C PRO A 491 -12.28 -21.91 -1.69
N ALA A 492 -13.41 -21.28 -1.27
CA ALA A 492 -13.52 -20.81 0.10
C ALA A 492 -13.81 -22.03 1.04
N PRO A 493 -13.48 -21.97 2.26
CA PRO A 493 -12.75 -21.04 3.10
C PRO A 493 -11.45 -21.64 3.61
N ILE A 494 -10.64 -22.13 2.75
CA ILE A 494 -9.38 -22.63 3.28
C ILE A 494 -8.47 -21.42 3.31
N GLY A 495 -8.93 -20.52 4.19
CA GLY A 495 -8.25 -19.37 4.74
C GLY A 495 -6.99 -18.96 4.04
N GLY A 496 -7.11 -18.33 2.87
CA GLY A 496 -6.06 -17.57 2.23
C GLY A 496 -4.64 -18.09 2.44
N SER A 497 -3.78 -17.18 2.76
CA SER A 497 -2.39 -17.43 3.13
C SER A 497 -2.23 -17.51 4.66
N PHE A 498 -1.03 -17.87 5.11
CA PHE A 498 -0.66 -17.74 6.53
C PHE A 498 -0.84 -16.27 6.99
N TYR A 499 -0.44 -15.31 6.17
CA TYR A 499 -0.62 -13.89 6.46
C TYR A 499 -2.11 -13.51 6.61
N THR A 500 -2.98 -14.02 5.74
CA THR A 500 -4.42 -13.80 5.83
C THR A 500 -4.96 -14.23 7.20
N ARG A 501 -4.58 -15.42 7.65
CA ARG A 501 -5.10 -16.01 8.88
C ARG A 501 -4.52 -15.38 10.15
N TYR A 502 -3.21 -15.12 10.17
CA TYR A 502 -2.50 -14.72 11.39
C TYR A 502 -2.06 -13.26 11.40
N GLY A 503 -2.16 -12.56 10.27
CA GLY A 503 -1.81 -11.14 10.16
C GLY A 503 -0.32 -10.86 10.37
N ASP A 504 -0.03 -9.80 11.07
CA ASP A 504 1.29 -9.18 11.20
C ASP A 504 2.24 -9.87 12.21
N VAL A 505 2.10 -11.21 12.38
CA VAL A 505 2.95 -11.99 13.32
C VAL A 505 4.43 -11.79 13.06
N PHE A 506 4.84 -11.73 11.78
CA PHE A 506 6.24 -11.47 11.42
C PHE A 506 6.71 -10.10 11.92
N ALA A 507 5.90 -9.06 11.72
CA ALA A 507 6.23 -7.71 12.17
C ALA A 507 6.29 -7.62 13.70
N TRP A 508 5.37 -8.30 14.41
CA TRP A 508 5.45 -8.42 15.87
C TRP A 508 6.70 -9.17 16.33
N GLY A 509 7.12 -10.21 15.58
CA GLY A 509 8.41 -10.88 15.80
C GLY A 509 9.60 -9.93 15.64
N CYS A 510 9.56 -9.01 14.67
CA CYS A 510 10.57 -7.97 14.52
C CYS A 510 10.59 -7.00 15.72
N TRP A 511 9.44 -6.62 16.27
CA TRP A 511 9.33 -5.84 17.50
C TRP A 511 9.95 -6.56 18.70
N ALA A 512 9.62 -7.83 18.88
CA ALA A 512 10.18 -8.64 19.96
C ALA A 512 11.71 -8.76 19.84
N GLY A 513 12.21 -9.02 18.62
CA GLY A 513 13.63 -9.06 18.32
C GLY A 513 14.34 -7.74 18.63
N ALA A 514 13.76 -6.61 18.20
CA ALA A 514 14.28 -5.28 18.49
C ALA A 514 14.32 -5.00 20.00
N ALA A 515 13.28 -5.37 20.74
CA ALA A 515 13.23 -5.23 22.19
C ALA A 515 14.31 -6.07 22.90
N VAL A 516 14.49 -7.33 22.53
CA VAL A 516 15.54 -8.21 23.06
C VAL A 516 16.94 -7.63 22.79
N LEU A 517 17.18 -7.13 21.58
CA LEU A 517 18.44 -6.48 21.25
C LEU A 517 18.65 -5.21 22.08
N GLY A 518 17.61 -4.42 22.30
CA GLY A 518 17.64 -3.25 23.16
C GLY A 518 18.00 -3.60 24.61
N LEU A 519 17.36 -4.59 25.20
CA LEU A 519 17.63 -5.06 26.56
C LEU A 519 19.08 -5.57 26.71
N ARG A 520 19.56 -6.38 25.75
CA ARG A 520 20.95 -6.86 25.74
C ARG A 520 21.97 -5.72 25.63
N ALA A 521 21.70 -4.74 24.80
CA ALA A 521 22.56 -3.56 24.65
C ALA A 521 22.58 -2.69 25.94
N PHE A 522 21.43 -2.59 26.60
CA PHE A 522 21.31 -1.86 27.88
C PHE A 522 22.10 -2.54 29.01
N SER A 523 22.00 -3.86 29.17
CA SER A 523 22.72 -4.63 30.19
C SER A 523 24.24 -4.55 30.00
N ARG A 524 24.73 -4.67 28.74
CA ARG A 524 26.16 -4.49 28.42
C ARG A 524 26.68 -3.11 28.82
N GLY A 525 25.89 -2.06 28.60
CA GLY A 525 26.27 -0.70 29.00
C GLY A 525 26.36 -0.50 30.51
N ARG A 526 25.59 -1.24 31.32
CA ARG A 526 25.66 -1.22 32.79
C ARG A 526 26.89 -1.96 33.30
N SER A 527 27.20 -3.13 32.78
CA SER A 527 28.36 -3.93 33.16
C SER A 527 29.68 -3.19 32.87
N ALA A 528 29.75 -2.47 31.75
CA ALA A 528 30.90 -1.64 31.40
C ALA A 528 31.13 -0.44 32.36
N ARG A 529 30.07 0.09 32.99
CA ARG A 529 30.14 1.19 33.96
C ARG A 529 30.47 0.73 35.38
N SER A 530 30.21 -0.53 35.71
CA SER A 530 30.43 -1.10 37.04
C SER A 530 31.80 -1.78 37.23
N GLY A 531 32.63 -1.90 36.17
CA GLY A 531 33.80 -2.75 36.16
C GLY A 531 35.05 -2.23 36.92
N PRO A 532 35.70 -1.11 36.68
CA PRO A 532 36.99 -0.85 37.38
C PRO A 532 36.96 0.15 38.53
N ALA A 533 35.91 0.95 38.68
CA ALA A 533 35.90 2.00 39.73
C ALA A 533 35.72 1.45 41.16
N ARG A 534 35.10 0.28 41.33
CA ARG A 534 34.96 -0.35 42.67
C ARG A 534 36.24 -1.03 43.16
N ARG A 535 37.09 -1.57 42.29
CA ARG A 535 38.36 -2.19 42.69
C ARG A 535 39.42 -1.16 43.15
N LYS A 536 39.41 0.05 42.60
CA LYS A 536 40.35 1.11 43.02
C LYS A 536 39.97 1.79 44.34
N ARG A 537 38.72 1.68 44.82
CA ARG A 537 38.31 2.20 46.13
C ARG A 537 38.59 1.19 47.27
N ALA A 538 38.50 -0.11 47.01
CA ALA A 538 38.83 -1.14 48.01
C ALA A 538 40.34 -1.22 48.30
N ALA A 539 41.20 -0.97 47.30
CA ALA A 539 42.66 -0.98 47.46
C ALA A 539 43.25 0.32 48.04
N ARG A 540 42.44 1.29 48.47
CA ARG A 540 42.88 2.52 49.20
C ARG A 540 42.45 2.53 50.65
N HIS A 541 41.88 1.44 51.16
CA HIS A 541 41.47 1.27 52.56
C HIS A 541 42.09 0.02 53.21
N GLU A 542 43.09 -0.60 52.56
CA GLU A 542 44.08 -1.49 53.14
C GLU A 542 45.45 -0.74 53.10
#